data_d25355c084e57d96ca10a81e33bc6a6c
#
_entry.id   d25355c084e57d96ca10a81e33bc6a6c
#
_cell.length_a   1.000
_cell.length_b   1.000
_cell.length_c   1.000
_cell.angle_alpha   90.00
_cell.angle_beta   90.00
_cell.angle_gamma   90.00
#
_symmetry.space_group_name_H-M   'P 1'
#
loop_
_entity.id
_entity.type
_entity.pdbx_description
1 polymer ?
#
loop_
_entity_poly.entity_id
_entity_poly.type
_entity_poly.pdbx_seq_one_letter_code
_entity_poly.pdbx_strand_id
1 'polypeptide(L)'
;MRRLPMPPRTAHAWRYGAALLLLLGSALAHADDRWQRLDDFLQASTGPGRFPGAVAVVEHQGRVAFHGSWGHADSAGTRPLREDAIFRIYSMTKPVTSAAVMMLVEEGRLSLDDPLSRYLPAFADRQVVIGGDLAHPQLAPSPRAITLRHLLTHTSGLAAASDTHPVATRLLTAADVDSATSLEDAAARLAAVPLADAPGTHFHYEGSNTELLARVVEVVSGQPFAQFLQQRIFDPLAMRDTGFEVPAAQRGRVVELPTSDDDGRLRVADTASARSPGVRLKGYDSGAGGLYSTAADYLKFARMLLDEGRGNGRQLLSRKTVELMMADQLGGFAPAVPSQGPGEGFGLGGYVVTDPVARGRLGSVGQFGWSGAASTYFTIDRRERLVAILMLQYLPGSERPLASPSTRFYNLVYQALP
;
A
#
# COMPACT_ATOMS: atom_id res chain seq x y z
N MET A 1 17.87 -28.79 -82.33
CA MET A 1 17.11 -28.28 -81.16
C MET A 1 17.22 -29.29 -80.03
N ARG A 2 18.18 -29.11 -79.12
CA ARG A 2 18.36 -29.98 -77.93
C ARG A 2 17.66 -29.34 -76.72
N ARG A 3 16.73 -30.04 -76.10
CA ARG A 3 16.11 -29.62 -74.84
C ARG A 3 17.04 -29.94 -73.64
N LEU A 4 17.36 -28.96 -72.85
CA LEU A 4 18.05 -29.13 -71.59
C LEU A 4 17.05 -29.64 -70.47
N PRO A 5 17.48 -30.49 -69.50
CA PRO A 5 16.63 -31.00 -68.47
C PRO A 5 16.59 -29.99 -67.28
N MET A 6 15.40 -29.86 -66.67
CA MET A 6 15.22 -29.10 -65.42
C MET A 6 15.77 -29.88 -64.21
N PRO A 7 16.31 -29.21 -63.18
CA PRO A 7 16.74 -29.88 -61.97
C PRO A 7 15.55 -30.21 -61.03
N PRO A 8 15.69 -31.22 -60.14
CA PRO A 8 14.64 -31.66 -59.26
C PRO A 8 14.38 -30.64 -58.15
N ARG A 9 13.12 -30.36 -57.85
CA ARG A 9 12.63 -29.57 -56.71
C ARG A 9 12.93 -30.30 -55.40
N THR A 10 13.77 -29.70 -54.55
CA THR A 10 14.17 -30.22 -53.23
C THR A 10 13.03 -30.14 -52.20
N ALA A 11 12.65 -31.30 -51.68
CA ALA A 11 11.64 -31.53 -50.64
C ALA A 11 12.13 -31.19 -49.19
N HIS A 12 12.86 -30.07 -49.03
CA HIS A 12 13.45 -29.75 -47.70
C HIS A 12 12.78 -28.58 -46.95
N ALA A 13 11.83 -27.85 -47.57
CA ALA A 13 11.22 -26.67 -46.96
C ALA A 13 10.14 -26.99 -45.90
N TRP A 14 9.61 -28.22 -45.83
CA TRP A 14 8.52 -28.56 -44.92
C TRP A 14 8.95 -29.11 -43.52
N ARG A 15 10.22 -29.48 -43.39
CA ARG A 15 10.71 -30.03 -42.09
C ARG A 15 11.01 -28.96 -41.03
N TYR A 16 11.34 -27.73 -41.46
CA TYR A 16 11.65 -26.64 -40.54
C TYR A 16 10.40 -25.88 -40.02
N GLY A 17 9.33 -25.87 -40.79
CA GLY A 17 8.07 -25.24 -40.34
C GLY A 17 7.36 -25.99 -39.21
N ALA A 18 7.41 -27.33 -39.21
CA ALA A 18 6.82 -28.15 -38.16
C ALA A 18 7.62 -28.12 -36.86
N ALA A 19 8.94 -28.01 -36.91
CA ALA A 19 9.79 -27.90 -35.71
C ALA A 19 9.64 -26.53 -35.05
N LEU A 20 9.44 -25.45 -35.81
CA LEU A 20 9.26 -24.10 -35.26
C LEU A 20 7.88 -23.94 -34.59
N LEU A 21 6.83 -24.57 -35.15
CA LEU A 21 5.49 -24.59 -34.56
C LEU A 21 5.42 -25.44 -33.29
N LEU A 22 6.17 -26.54 -33.20
CA LEU A 22 6.27 -27.37 -31.99
C LEU A 22 7.07 -26.65 -30.87
N LEU A 23 8.10 -25.88 -31.20
CA LEU A 23 8.85 -25.09 -30.23
C LEU A 23 8.05 -23.89 -29.70
N LEU A 24 7.22 -23.23 -30.52
CA LEU A 24 6.32 -22.17 -30.10
C LEU A 24 5.15 -22.72 -29.26
N GLY A 25 4.61 -23.88 -29.60
CA GLY A 25 3.56 -24.55 -28.82
C GLY A 25 4.05 -25.02 -27.45
N SER A 26 5.29 -25.53 -27.33
CA SER A 26 5.87 -25.93 -26.06
C SER A 26 6.25 -24.71 -25.18
N ALA A 27 6.65 -23.58 -25.77
CA ALA A 27 6.93 -22.35 -25.02
C ALA A 27 5.64 -21.74 -24.43
N LEU A 28 4.51 -21.80 -25.14
CA LEU A 28 3.23 -21.33 -24.64
C LEU A 28 2.66 -22.26 -23.54
N ALA A 29 2.80 -23.57 -23.68
CA ALA A 29 2.40 -24.53 -22.66
C ALA A 29 3.21 -24.39 -21.37
N HIS A 30 4.53 -24.11 -21.46
CA HIS A 30 5.38 -23.87 -20.27
C HIS A 30 5.15 -22.51 -19.63
N ALA A 31 4.62 -21.52 -20.35
CA ALA A 31 4.27 -20.23 -19.77
C ALA A 31 3.01 -20.32 -18.86
N ASP A 32 2.05 -21.14 -19.24
CA ASP A 32 0.81 -21.38 -18.47
C ASP A 32 1.10 -22.18 -17.18
N ASP A 33 2.03 -23.12 -17.20
CA ASP A 33 2.37 -24.00 -16.08
C ASP A 33 3.11 -23.26 -14.93
N ARG A 34 3.77 -22.14 -15.21
CA ARG A 34 4.53 -21.40 -14.19
C ARG A 34 3.65 -20.73 -13.14
N TRP A 35 2.47 -20.25 -13.53
CA TRP A 35 1.51 -19.58 -12.66
C TRP A 35 0.58 -20.54 -11.92
N GLN A 36 0.55 -21.82 -12.30
CA GLN A 36 -0.34 -22.82 -11.72
C GLN A 36 -0.19 -22.95 -10.20
N ARG A 37 1.06 -22.91 -9.70
CA ARG A 37 1.31 -22.97 -8.24
C ARG A 37 0.73 -21.77 -7.50
N LEU A 38 0.72 -20.60 -8.13
CA LEU A 38 0.11 -19.40 -7.54
C LEU A 38 -1.41 -19.51 -7.57
N ASP A 39 -1.99 -19.99 -8.66
CA ASP A 39 -3.43 -20.24 -8.78
C ASP A 39 -3.91 -21.25 -7.73
N ASP A 40 -3.26 -22.41 -7.65
CA ASP A 40 -3.54 -23.45 -6.65
C ASP A 40 -3.45 -22.91 -5.21
N PHE A 41 -2.44 -22.06 -4.94
CA PHE A 41 -2.28 -21.43 -3.63
C PHE A 41 -3.43 -20.48 -3.31
N LEU A 42 -3.85 -19.63 -4.25
CA LEU A 42 -4.96 -18.70 -4.04
C LEU A 42 -6.29 -19.45 -3.90
N GLN A 43 -6.53 -20.46 -4.72
CA GLN A 43 -7.68 -21.35 -4.57
C GLN A 43 -7.68 -22.05 -3.19
N ALA A 44 -6.54 -22.56 -2.75
CA ALA A 44 -6.40 -23.21 -1.44
C ALA A 44 -6.47 -22.24 -0.25
N SER A 45 -6.23 -20.95 -0.46
CA SER A 45 -6.28 -19.92 0.59
C SER A 45 -7.68 -19.39 0.84
N THR A 46 -8.63 -19.68 -0.04
CA THR A 46 -10.03 -19.20 0.02
C THR A 46 -11.00 -20.30 0.36
N GLY A 47 -12.14 -19.96 0.98
CA GLY A 47 -13.24 -20.87 1.30
C GLY A 47 -13.55 -20.98 2.81
N PRO A 48 -14.36 -21.95 3.23
CA PRO A 48 -14.79 -22.11 4.62
C PRO A 48 -13.61 -22.21 5.59
N GLY A 49 -13.61 -21.39 6.65
CA GLY A 49 -12.54 -21.33 7.66
C GLY A 49 -11.24 -20.71 7.15
N ARG A 50 -11.26 -20.07 6.00
CA ARG A 50 -10.15 -19.36 5.34
C ARG A 50 -10.61 -17.97 4.92
N PHE A 51 -9.78 -17.26 4.14
CA PHE A 51 -10.26 -16.00 3.55
C PHE A 51 -11.48 -16.27 2.67
N PRO A 52 -12.56 -15.46 2.75
CA PRO A 52 -13.74 -15.67 1.90
C PRO A 52 -13.37 -15.64 0.43
N GLY A 53 -12.53 -14.69 0.03
CA GLY A 53 -12.05 -14.59 -1.33
C GLY A 53 -10.78 -13.75 -1.47
N ALA A 54 -10.19 -13.81 -2.66
CA ALA A 54 -8.99 -13.09 -3.05
C ALA A 54 -9.09 -12.57 -4.48
N VAL A 55 -8.56 -11.37 -4.73
CA VAL A 55 -8.26 -10.86 -6.08
C VAL A 55 -6.76 -10.64 -6.15
N ALA A 56 -6.12 -11.16 -7.19
CA ALA A 56 -4.70 -10.93 -7.43
C ALA A 56 -4.46 -10.43 -8.85
N VAL A 57 -3.46 -9.56 -9.00
CA VAL A 57 -2.95 -9.13 -10.29
C VAL A 57 -1.43 -9.01 -10.22
N VAL A 58 -0.75 -9.57 -11.21
CA VAL A 58 0.69 -9.44 -11.39
C VAL A 58 0.97 -8.88 -12.77
N GLU A 59 1.68 -7.76 -12.80
CA GLU A 59 2.23 -7.20 -14.03
C GLU A 59 3.74 -7.39 -14.05
N HIS A 60 4.26 -7.93 -15.15
CA HIS A 60 5.68 -8.10 -15.38
C HIS A 60 6.04 -7.54 -16.75
N GLN A 61 7.08 -6.70 -16.80
CA GLN A 61 7.57 -6.07 -18.03
C GLN A 61 6.47 -5.36 -18.86
N GLY A 62 5.55 -4.66 -18.15
CA GLY A 62 4.48 -3.88 -18.78
C GLY A 62 3.29 -4.70 -19.29
N ARG A 63 3.22 -5.99 -18.97
CA ARG A 63 2.11 -6.89 -19.34
C ARG A 63 1.53 -7.54 -18.10
N VAL A 64 0.21 -7.64 -18.05
CA VAL A 64 -0.47 -8.45 -17.02
C VAL A 64 -0.13 -9.92 -17.31
N ALA A 65 0.69 -10.51 -16.44
CA ALA A 65 1.17 -11.88 -16.55
C ALA A 65 0.27 -12.88 -15.80
N PHE A 66 -0.45 -12.40 -14.77
CA PHE A 66 -1.37 -13.19 -13.98
C PHE A 66 -2.47 -12.30 -13.40
N HIS A 67 -3.72 -12.72 -13.45
CA HIS A 67 -4.83 -12.08 -12.74
C HIS A 67 -5.98 -13.06 -12.54
N GLY A 68 -6.80 -12.80 -11.53
CA GLY A 68 -8.00 -13.59 -11.25
C GLY A 68 -8.66 -13.23 -9.93
N SER A 69 -9.80 -13.88 -9.70
CA SER A 69 -10.55 -13.82 -8.45
C SER A 69 -10.93 -15.23 -7.99
N TRP A 70 -10.81 -15.49 -6.69
CA TRP A 70 -11.04 -16.80 -6.06
C TRP A 70 -12.03 -16.62 -4.90
N GLY A 71 -12.92 -17.58 -4.71
CA GLY A 71 -13.86 -17.61 -3.60
C GLY A 71 -15.01 -16.60 -3.74
N HIS A 72 -15.41 -15.98 -2.61
CA HIS A 72 -16.64 -15.21 -2.50
C HIS A 72 -16.38 -13.81 -1.92
N ALA A 73 -17.31 -12.90 -2.20
CA ALA A 73 -17.29 -11.54 -1.68
C ALA A 73 -17.87 -11.42 -0.25
N ASP A 74 -18.35 -12.52 0.31
CA ASP A 74 -18.91 -12.61 1.67
C ASP A 74 -18.51 -13.91 2.36
N SER A 75 -18.57 -13.91 3.69
CA SER A 75 -18.21 -15.06 4.52
C SER A 75 -19.23 -16.21 4.45
N ALA A 76 -20.46 -15.92 4.01
CA ALA A 76 -21.52 -16.91 3.83
C ALA A 76 -21.37 -17.73 2.53
N GLY A 77 -20.47 -17.31 1.63
CA GLY A 77 -20.26 -17.98 0.35
C GLY A 77 -21.41 -17.81 -0.63
N THR A 78 -22.18 -16.71 -0.52
CA THR A 78 -23.40 -16.50 -1.33
C THR A 78 -23.14 -15.62 -2.56
N ARG A 79 -22.13 -14.75 -2.53
CA ARG A 79 -21.77 -13.83 -3.63
C ARG A 79 -20.42 -14.22 -4.22
N PRO A 80 -20.33 -14.75 -5.44
CA PRO A 80 -19.04 -14.99 -6.08
C PRO A 80 -18.19 -13.70 -6.13
N LEU A 81 -16.93 -13.80 -5.81
CA LEU A 81 -16.02 -12.66 -5.90
C LEU A 81 -15.72 -12.35 -7.37
N ARG A 82 -15.75 -11.07 -7.72
CA ARG A 82 -15.49 -10.59 -9.08
C ARG A 82 -14.16 -9.83 -9.09
N GLU A 83 -13.46 -9.81 -10.21
CA GLU A 83 -12.20 -9.07 -10.37
C GLU A 83 -12.35 -7.56 -10.19
N ASP A 84 -13.54 -7.01 -10.46
CA ASP A 84 -13.88 -5.60 -10.26
C ASP A 84 -14.40 -5.28 -8.85
N ALA A 85 -14.22 -6.19 -7.89
CA ALA A 85 -14.61 -5.99 -6.50
C ALA A 85 -13.85 -4.82 -5.87
N ILE A 86 -14.55 -4.09 -4.99
CA ILE A 86 -14.04 -2.90 -4.30
C ILE A 86 -13.66 -3.28 -2.87
N PHE A 87 -12.42 -2.98 -2.50
CA PHE A 87 -11.82 -3.29 -1.22
C PHE A 87 -11.57 -2.03 -0.40
N ARG A 88 -11.64 -2.12 0.92
CA ARG A 88 -11.06 -1.13 1.85
C ARG A 88 -9.57 -1.35 1.86
N ILE A 89 -8.80 -0.43 1.32
CA ILE A 89 -7.34 -0.62 1.19
C ILE A 89 -6.55 -0.15 2.40
N TYR A 90 -7.20 0.48 3.38
CA TYR A 90 -6.59 0.96 4.62
C TYR A 90 -5.20 1.59 4.37
N SER A 91 -4.16 1.09 5.01
CA SER A 91 -2.81 1.69 4.95
C SER A 91 -2.16 1.70 3.56
N MET A 92 -2.71 1.00 2.56
CA MET A 92 -2.30 1.23 1.18
C MET A 92 -2.70 2.63 0.66
N THR A 93 -3.47 3.41 1.44
CA THR A 93 -3.70 4.85 1.23
C THR A 93 -2.43 5.67 1.40
N LYS A 94 -1.51 5.29 2.30
CA LYS A 94 -0.32 6.07 2.67
C LYS A 94 0.62 6.39 1.49
N PRO A 95 0.96 5.45 0.60
CA PRO A 95 1.76 5.77 -0.59
C PRO A 95 1.08 6.79 -1.51
N VAL A 96 -0.26 6.78 -1.59
CA VAL A 96 -1.04 7.76 -2.37
C VAL A 96 -0.94 9.15 -1.73
N THR A 97 -1.09 9.22 -0.40
CA THR A 97 -0.90 10.47 0.37
C THR A 97 0.52 11.00 0.21
N SER A 98 1.52 10.12 0.28
CA SER A 98 2.93 10.50 0.07
C SER A 98 3.17 11.05 -1.34
N ALA A 99 2.59 10.43 -2.36
CA ALA A 99 2.67 10.95 -3.73
C ALA A 99 2.04 12.37 -3.85
N ALA A 100 0.92 12.63 -3.17
CA ALA A 100 0.31 13.95 -3.12
C ALA A 100 1.23 15.00 -2.47
N VAL A 101 1.88 14.66 -1.35
CA VAL A 101 2.88 15.52 -0.72
C VAL A 101 4.04 15.78 -1.67
N MET A 102 4.55 14.75 -2.33
CA MET A 102 5.69 14.86 -3.24
C MET A 102 5.38 15.66 -4.51
N MET A 103 4.13 15.71 -4.98
CA MET A 103 3.71 16.64 -6.03
C MET A 103 3.90 18.08 -5.59
N LEU A 104 3.52 18.41 -4.35
CA LEU A 104 3.71 19.77 -3.80
C LEU A 104 5.19 20.09 -3.54
N VAL A 105 6.01 19.09 -3.23
CA VAL A 105 7.47 19.25 -3.15
C VAL A 105 8.05 19.59 -4.52
N GLU A 106 7.66 18.88 -5.59
CA GLU A 106 8.09 19.20 -6.96
C GLU A 106 7.67 20.59 -7.43
N GLU A 107 6.53 21.07 -6.97
CA GLU A 107 6.03 22.44 -7.24
C GLU A 107 6.79 23.52 -6.43
N GLY A 108 7.72 23.14 -5.56
CA GLY A 108 8.45 24.07 -4.70
C GLY A 108 7.59 24.69 -3.59
N ARG A 109 6.42 24.13 -3.32
CA ARG A 109 5.47 24.62 -2.30
C ARG A 109 5.74 24.02 -0.93
N LEU A 110 6.44 22.87 -0.89
CA LEU A 110 6.89 22.15 0.30
C LEU A 110 8.37 21.81 0.18
N SER A 111 9.06 21.67 1.31
CA SER A 111 10.35 20.99 1.43
C SER A 111 10.22 19.86 2.44
N LEU A 112 10.91 18.73 2.21
CA LEU A 112 10.91 17.60 3.16
C LEU A 112 11.42 18.02 4.55
N ASP A 113 12.31 18.99 4.61
CA ASP A 113 12.93 19.46 5.84
C ASP A 113 12.22 20.69 6.44
N ASP A 114 11.13 21.15 5.84
CA ASP A 114 10.28 22.17 6.44
C ASP A 114 9.72 21.68 7.77
N PRO A 115 9.75 22.52 8.83
CA PRO A 115 9.08 22.18 10.07
C PRO A 115 7.56 22.13 9.87
N LEU A 116 6.91 21.11 10.44
CA LEU A 116 5.45 20.95 10.40
C LEU A 116 4.72 22.21 10.86
N SER A 117 5.26 22.90 11.84
CA SER A 117 4.71 24.15 12.41
C SER A 117 4.57 25.28 11.40
N ARG A 118 5.30 25.25 10.28
CA ARG A 118 5.13 26.20 9.18
C ARG A 118 3.72 26.13 8.57
N TYR A 119 3.13 24.95 8.55
CA TYR A 119 1.81 24.67 7.95
C TYR A 119 0.74 24.47 9.01
N LEU A 120 1.09 23.90 10.15
CA LEU A 120 0.24 23.62 11.30
C LEU A 120 0.87 24.25 12.56
N PRO A 121 0.61 25.55 12.85
CA PRO A 121 1.28 26.30 13.91
C PRO A 121 1.17 25.67 15.31
N ALA A 122 0.09 24.91 15.58
CA ALA A 122 -0.09 24.19 16.84
C ALA A 122 1.01 23.14 17.14
N PHE A 123 1.88 22.84 16.16
CA PHE A 123 3.02 21.92 16.32
C PHE A 123 4.36 22.65 16.56
N ALA A 124 4.37 23.96 16.90
CA ALA A 124 5.61 24.71 17.10
C ALA A 124 6.38 24.24 18.33
N ASP A 125 5.81 24.34 19.52
CA ASP A 125 6.48 24.12 20.80
C ASP A 125 6.15 22.74 21.36
N ARG A 126 6.68 21.69 20.70
CA ARG A 126 6.39 20.31 21.10
C ARG A 126 7.15 19.92 22.36
N GLN A 127 6.52 19.08 23.17
CA GLN A 127 7.12 18.46 24.34
C GLN A 127 7.17 16.94 24.18
N VAL A 128 8.17 16.32 24.81
CA VAL A 128 8.38 14.87 24.82
C VAL A 128 8.09 14.35 26.22
N VAL A 129 7.40 13.22 26.33
CA VAL A 129 7.20 12.52 27.61
C VAL A 129 8.52 11.90 28.05
N ILE A 130 9.01 12.31 29.21
CA ILE A 130 10.26 11.81 29.82
C ILE A 130 10.02 10.94 31.06
N GLY A 131 8.75 10.77 31.49
CA GLY A 131 8.36 9.96 32.64
C GLY A 131 6.99 10.35 33.20
N GLY A 132 6.73 9.96 34.44
CA GLY A 132 5.49 10.27 35.13
C GLY A 132 4.39 9.23 34.87
N ASP A 133 3.15 9.62 35.13
CA ASP A 133 1.94 8.84 34.87
C ASP A 133 0.92 9.65 34.05
N LEU A 134 -0.25 9.08 33.78
CA LEU A 134 -1.28 9.72 32.95
C LEU A 134 -1.81 11.03 33.60
N ALA A 135 -1.91 11.09 34.93
CA ALA A 135 -2.41 12.27 35.65
C ALA A 135 -1.33 13.36 35.77
N HIS A 136 -0.07 12.94 35.85
CA HIS A 136 1.09 13.83 36.06
C HIS A 136 2.23 13.43 35.12
N PRO A 137 2.07 13.60 33.77
CA PRO A 137 3.14 13.30 32.82
C PRO A 137 4.31 14.28 33.04
N GLN A 138 5.53 13.73 33.11
CA GLN A 138 6.73 14.55 33.11
C GLN A 138 7.13 14.85 31.67
N LEU A 139 7.23 16.11 31.33
CA LEU A 139 7.47 16.60 29.98
C LEU A 139 8.75 17.42 29.92
N ALA A 140 9.45 17.34 28.81
CA ALA A 140 10.57 18.22 28.47
C ALA A 140 10.36 18.80 27.07
N PRO A 141 10.90 20.00 26.78
CA PRO A 141 10.87 20.56 25.43
C PRO A 141 11.50 19.60 24.42
N SER A 142 10.87 19.45 23.24
CA SER A 142 11.46 18.66 22.18
C SER A 142 12.77 19.30 21.70
N PRO A 143 13.86 18.51 21.53
CA PRO A 143 15.17 19.06 21.12
C PRO A 143 15.20 19.54 19.66
N ARG A 144 14.17 19.18 18.87
CA ARG A 144 14.04 19.57 17.45
C ARG A 144 12.58 19.57 17.00
N ALA A 145 12.30 20.32 15.95
CA ALA A 145 10.98 20.36 15.33
C ALA A 145 10.66 19.06 14.57
N ILE A 146 9.37 18.72 14.48
CA ILE A 146 8.90 17.71 13.53
C ILE A 146 9.02 18.31 12.11
N THR A 147 9.58 17.56 11.17
CA THR A 147 9.62 17.92 9.74
C THR A 147 8.67 17.04 8.92
N LEU A 148 8.38 17.44 7.68
CA LEU A 148 7.59 16.62 6.76
C LEU A 148 8.27 15.28 6.46
N ARG A 149 9.62 15.25 6.40
CA ARG A 149 10.40 14.03 6.30
C ARG A 149 10.11 13.09 7.47
N HIS A 150 10.09 13.57 8.70
CA HIS A 150 9.79 12.77 9.87
C HIS A 150 8.40 12.15 9.80
N LEU A 151 7.40 12.87 9.30
CA LEU A 151 6.04 12.32 9.10
C LEU A 151 6.01 11.24 8.01
N LEU A 152 6.65 11.51 6.84
CA LEU A 152 6.69 10.57 5.71
C LEU A 152 7.44 9.28 6.03
N THR A 153 8.37 9.32 7.00
CA THR A 153 9.21 8.18 7.40
C THR A 153 8.81 7.57 8.73
N HIS A 154 7.69 8.01 9.32
CA HIS A 154 7.24 7.54 10.65
C HIS A 154 8.29 7.69 11.77
N THR A 155 9.09 8.76 11.71
CA THR A 155 10.12 9.11 12.72
C THR A 155 9.81 10.40 13.43
N SER A 156 8.56 10.87 13.42
CA SER A 156 8.15 12.16 13.99
C SER A 156 8.19 12.22 15.52
N GLY A 157 8.29 11.08 16.18
CA GLY A 157 8.14 10.97 17.64
C GLY A 157 6.69 11.07 18.13
N LEU A 158 5.69 11.16 17.23
CA LEU A 158 4.28 11.07 17.63
C LEU A 158 4.01 9.75 18.34
N ALA A 159 3.18 9.79 19.37
CA ALA A 159 2.78 8.60 20.10
C ALA A 159 2.14 7.58 19.17
N ALA A 160 2.45 6.32 19.40
CA ALA A 160 1.87 5.17 18.71
C ALA A 160 1.26 4.21 19.74
N ALA A 161 0.37 3.35 19.32
CA ALA A 161 -0.14 2.26 20.15
C ALA A 161 1.02 1.28 20.41
N SER A 162 1.75 1.47 21.51
CA SER A 162 2.97 0.72 21.85
C SER A 162 3.12 0.62 23.36
N ASP A 163 3.62 -0.52 23.85
CA ASP A 163 3.95 -0.72 25.25
C ASP A 163 5.25 0.00 25.69
N THR A 164 6.05 0.48 24.73
CA THR A 164 7.33 1.16 25.03
C THR A 164 7.15 2.54 25.64
N HIS A 165 6.02 3.21 25.36
CA HIS A 165 5.71 4.55 25.87
C HIS A 165 4.28 4.61 26.42
N PRO A 166 3.95 3.92 27.53
CA PRO A 166 2.59 3.74 27.98
C PRO A 166 1.85 5.04 28.34
N VAL A 167 2.56 6.06 28.82
CA VAL A 167 1.97 7.37 29.13
C VAL A 167 1.56 8.08 27.83
N ALA A 168 2.46 8.17 26.86
CA ALA A 168 2.18 8.81 25.58
C ALA A 168 1.06 8.08 24.80
N THR A 169 1.07 6.75 24.83
CA THR A 169 0.02 5.90 24.22
C THR A 169 -1.36 6.16 24.83
N ARG A 170 -1.46 6.26 26.17
CA ARG A 170 -2.73 6.57 26.85
C ARG A 170 -3.20 7.99 26.57
N LEU A 171 -2.29 8.97 26.46
CA LEU A 171 -2.63 10.34 26.09
C LEU A 171 -3.15 10.39 24.65
N LEU A 172 -2.56 9.64 23.72
CA LEU A 172 -3.07 9.51 22.35
C LEU A 172 -4.47 8.87 22.33
N THR A 173 -4.68 7.81 23.10
CA THR A 173 -6.01 7.18 23.22
C THR A 173 -7.05 8.17 23.77
N ALA A 174 -6.68 8.95 24.80
CA ALA A 174 -7.56 9.95 25.39
C ALA A 174 -7.88 11.12 24.45
N ALA A 175 -7.02 11.41 23.48
CA ALA A 175 -7.26 12.42 22.45
C ALA A 175 -8.35 12.01 21.45
N ASP A 176 -8.70 10.71 21.40
CA ASP A 176 -9.80 10.15 20.61
C ASP A 176 -9.81 10.66 19.16
N VAL A 177 -8.65 10.54 18.49
CA VAL A 177 -8.45 11.03 17.11
C VAL A 177 -9.40 10.33 16.13
N ASP A 178 -9.81 9.11 16.43
CA ASP A 178 -10.71 8.32 15.57
C ASP A 178 -12.13 8.89 15.49
N SER A 179 -12.58 9.66 16.49
CA SER A 179 -13.87 10.36 16.48
C SER A 179 -13.81 11.75 15.82
N ALA A 180 -12.66 12.17 15.31
CA ALA A 180 -12.53 13.43 14.60
C ALA A 180 -13.47 13.49 13.38
N THR A 181 -13.97 14.70 13.09
CA THR A 181 -14.94 14.95 12.00
C THR A 181 -14.30 15.61 10.76
N SER A 182 -13.05 16.02 10.87
CA SER A 182 -12.25 16.59 9.80
C SER A 182 -10.75 16.35 10.02
N LEU A 183 -9.92 16.50 8.99
CA LEU A 183 -8.45 16.48 9.13
C LEU A 183 -7.96 17.63 10.02
N GLU A 184 -8.64 18.75 10.04
CA GLU A 184 -8.33 19.86 10.96
C GLU A 184 -8.60 19.49 12.41
N ASP A 185 -9.74 18.89 12.72
CA ASP A 185 -10.07 18.38 14.06
C ASP A 185 -9.08 17.29 14.50
N ALA A 186 -8.76 16.34 13.61
CA ALA A 186 -7.75 15.32 13.88
C ALA A 186 -6.38 15.94 14.20
N ALA A 187 -5.94 16.92 13.42
CA ALA A 187 -4.68 17.62 13.65
C ALA A 187 -4.70 18.41 14.97
N ALA A 188 -5.81 19.07 15.33
CA ALA A 188 -5.94 19.79 16.59
C ALA A 188 -5.84 18.85 17.80
N ARG A 189 -6.50 17.70 17.74
CA ARG A 189 -6.44 16.65 18.80
C ARG A 189 -5.02 16.10 18.93
N LEU A 190 -4.34 15.81 17.82
CA LEU A 190 -2.95 15.35 17.80
C LEU A 190 -1.97 16.41 18.34
N ALA A 191 -2.24 17.68 18.12
CA ALA A 191 -1.42 18.76 18.64
C ALA A 191 -1.45 18.85 20.17
N ALA A 192 -2.50 18.38 20.81
CA ALA A 192 -2.62 18.33 22.26
C ALA A 192 -1.83 17.16 22.91
N VAL A 193 -1.44 16.15 22.14
CA VAL A 193 -0.72 14.98 22.64
C VAL A 193 0.78 15.23 22.61
N PRO A 194 1.53 15.11 23.74
CA PRO A 194 2.99 15.22 23.71
C PRO A 194 3.62 14.06 22.91
N LEU A 195 4.84 14.28 22.45
CA LEU A 195 5.59 13.27 21.73
C LEU A 195 6.02 12.13 22.65
N ALA A 196 6.10 10.93 22.11
CA ALA A 196 6.70 9.78 22.78
C ALA A 196 8.24 9.84 22.71
N ASP A 197 8.78 10.30 21.58
CA ASP A 197 10.22 10.40 21.33
C ASP A 197 10.60 11.72 20.69
N ALA A 198 11.89 12.03 20.72
CA ALA A 198 12.43 13.15 19.95
C ALA A 198 12.34 12.83 18.44
N PRO A 199 11.87 13.78 17.59
CA PRO A 199 11.79 13.56 16.16
C PRO A 199 13.11 13.08 15.55
N GLY A 200 13.05 12.07 14.66
CA GLY A 200 14.21 11.51 13.98
C GLY A 200 15.04 10.53 14.79
N THR A 201 14.56 10.02 15.93
CA THR A 201 15.30 9.07 16.77
C THR A 201 14.79 7.64 16.71
N HIS A 202 13.48 7.46 16.53
CA HIS A 202 12.84 6.15 16.50
C HIS A 202 11.82 6.05 15.36
N PHE A 203 11.69 4.86 14.80
CA PHE A 203 10.65 4.51 13.83
C PHE A 203 9.44 3.94 14.59
N HIS A 204 8.32 4.65 14.52
CA HIS A 204 7.04 4.19 15.03
C HIS A 204 5.98 4.32 13.96
N TYR A 205 5.61 3.19 13.36
CA TYR A 205 4.54 3.18 12.36
C TYR A 205 3.21 3.56 12.99
N GLU A 206 2.69 4.74 12.62
CA GLU A 206 1.44 5.29 13.17
C GLU A 206 0.66 6.09 12.12
N GLY A 207 -0.68 5.94 12.13
CA GLY A 207 -1.57 6.64 11.20
C GLY A 207 -1.53 8.15 11.31
N SER A 208 -1.37 8.67 12.52
CA SER A 208 -1.31 10.10 12.83
C SER A 208 -0.33 10.88 11.96
N ASN A 209 0.81 10.28 11.62
CA ASN A 209 1.79 10.88 10.71
C ASN A 209 1.17 11.24 9.36
N THR A 210 0.39 10.33 8.80
CA THR A 210 -0.17 10.49 7.46
C THR A 210 -1.47 11.28 7.46
N GLU A 211 -2.20 11.32 8.58
CA GLU A 211 -3.31 12.26 8.78
C GLU A 211 -2.80 13.71 8.75
N LEU A 212 -1.69 13.99 9.44
CA LEU A 212 -1.07 15.32 9.41
C LEU A 212 -0.55 15.69 8.02
N LEU A 213 0.02 14.74 7.28
CA LEU A 213 0.42 14.97 5.88
C LEU A 213 -0.78 15.31 4.99
N ALA A 214 -1.91 14.60 5.15
CA ALA A 214 -3.14 14.93 4.42
C ALA A 214 -3.64 16.34 4.76
N ARG A 215 -3.60 16.74 6.03
CA ARG A 215 -3.93 18.10 6.44
C ARG A 215 -2.97 19.14 5.85
N VAL A 216 -1.68 18.86 5.80
CA VAL A 216 -0.70 19.74 5.13
C VAL A 216 -1.03 19.90 3.64
N VAL A 217 -1.44 18.83 2.95
CA VAL A 217 -1.90 18.90 1.55
C VAL A 217 -3.09 19.86 1.44
N GLU A 218 -4.08 19.79 2.34
CA GLU A 218 -5.22 20.71 2.34
C GLU A 218 -4.79 22.18 2.53
N VAL A 219 -3.96 22.42 3.55
CA VAL A 219 -3.49 23.79 3.87
C VAL A 219 -2.72 24.39 2.71
N VAL A 220 -1.81 23.62 2.12
CA VAL A 220 -0.93 24.12 1.06
C VAL A 220 -1.66 24.22 -0.29
N SER A 221 -2.53 23.26 -0.62
CA SER A 221 -3.28 23.30 -1.88
C SER A 221 -4.47 24.27 -1.85
N GLY A 222 -5.03 24.53 -0.67
CA GLY A 222 -6.29 25.28 -0.50
C GLY A 222 -7.52 24.47 -0.91
N GLN A 223 -7.39 23.14 -1.01
CA GLN A 223 -8.46 22.24 -1.46
C GLN A 223 -8.71 21.14 -0.43
N PRO A 224 -9.94 20.59 -0.31
CA PRO A 224 -10.19 19.37 0.43
C PRO A 224 -9.30 18.23 -0.09
N PHE A 225 -8.80 17.38 0.82
CA PHE A 225 -7.85 16.32 0.49
C PHE A 225 -8.38 15.35 -0.57
N ALA A 226 -9.65 14.91 -0.45
CA ALA A 226 -10.28 14.07 -1.48
C ALA A 226 -10.30 14.73 -2.86
N GLN A 227 -10.59 16.03 -2.94
CA GLN A 227 -10.61 16.76 -4.20
C GLN A 227 -9.20 16.85 -4.81
N PHE A 228 -8.18 17.10 -3.99
CA PHE A 228 -6.80 17.11 -4.45
C PHE A 228 -6.40 15.75 -5.06
N LEU A 229 -6.66 14.63 -4.34
CA LEU A 229 -6.35 13.31 -4.85
C LEU A 229 -7.12 12.99 -6.13
N GLN A 230 -8.40 13.34 -6.19
CA GLN A 230 -9.23 13.12 -7.38
C GLN A 230 -8.64 13.79 -8.60
N GLN A 231 -8.35 15.09 -8.51
CA GLN A 231 -7.87 15.89 -9.63
C GLN A 231 -6.43 15.59 -10.04
N ARG A 232 -5.57 15.27 -9.05
CA ARG A 232 -4.14 15.18 -9.29
C ARG A 232 -3.63 13.75 -9.49
N ILE A 233 -4.38 12.75 -9.01
CA ILE A 233 -3.96 11.34 -9.07
C ILE A 233 -5.03 10.49 -9.74
N PHE A 234 -6.27 10.47 -9.24
CA PHE A 234 -7.26 9.49 -9.68
C PHE A 234 -7.76 9.75 -11.10
N ASP A 235 -8.16 10.98 -11.43
CA ASP A 235 -8.59 11.33 -12.79
C ASP A 235 -7.47 11.17 -13.82
N PRO A 236 -6.25 11.70 -13.59
CA PRO A 236 -5.14 11.49 -14.53
C PRO A 236 -4.80 10.03 -14.79
N LEU A 237 -4.90 9.17 -13.78
CA LEU A 237 -4.64 7.72 -13.89
C LEU A 237 -5.87 6.92 -14.29
N ALA A 238 -7.05 7.54 -14.45
CA ALA A 238 -8.32 6.89 -14.70
C ALA A 238 -8.67 5.82 -13.63
N MET A 239 -8.42 6.13 -12.35
CA MET A 239 -8.75 5.31 -11.18
C MET A 239 -10.20 5.60 -10.74
N ARG A 240 -11.16 5.08 -11.46
CA ARG A 240 -12.59 5.44 -11.35
C ARG A 240 -13.31 4.82 -10.15
N ASP A 241 -12.75 3.77 -9.60
CA ASP A 241 -13.29 3.01 -8.47
C ASP A 241 -12.47 3.26 -7.17
N THR A 242 -11.67 4.35 -7.16
CA THR A 242 -10.84 4.71 -6.00
C THR A 242 -11.35 6.02 -5.39
N GLY A 243 -11.57 6.01 -4.07
CA GLY A 243 -12.05 7.19 -3.34
C GLY A 243 -12.36 6.88 -1.88
N PHE A 244 -12.76 7.91 -1.12
CA PHE A 244 -13.10 7.78 0.31
C PHE A 244 -14.50 7.21 0.55
N GLU A 245 -15.36 7.24 -0.45
CA GLU A 245 -16.70 6.64 -0.43
C GLU A 245 -16.96 5.89 -1.74
N VAL A 246 -17.83 4.90 -1.70
CA VAL A 246 -18.30 4.18 -2.88
C VAL A 246 -19.69 4.69 -3.25
N PRO A 247 -19.92 5.15 -4.48
CA PRO A 247 -21.24 5.58 -4.94
C PRO A 247 -22.30 4.52 -4.71
N ALA A 248 -23.51 4.93 -4.33
CA ALA A 248 -24.60 4.02 -3.95
C ALA A 248 -24.85 2.91 -4.99
N ALA A 249 -24.80 3.24 -6.28
CA ALA A 249 -24.99 2.29 -7.37
C ALA A 249 -23.89 1.20 -7.48
N GLN A 250 -22.72 1.43 -6.85
CA GLN A 250 -21.57 0.52 -6.90
C GLN A 250 -21.35 -0.24 -5.59
N ARG A 251 -22.09 0.06 -4.52
CA ARG A 251 -21.89 -0.55 -3.20
C ARG A 251 -22.07 -2.05 -3.18
N GLY A 252 -22.82 -2.61 -4.11
CA GLY A 252 -22.93 -4.06 -4.31
C GLY A 252 -21.63 -4.77 -4.69
N ARG A 253 -20.62 -4.00 -5.19
CA ARG A 253 -19.27 -4.51 -5.49
C ARG A 253 -18.34 -4.50 -4.28
N VAL A 254 -18.73 -3.85 -3.17
CA VAL A 254 -17.89 -3.80 -1.96
C VAL A 254 -17.87 -5.17 -1.29
N VAL A 255 -16.66 -5.67 -1.04
CA VAL A 255 -16.43 -6.94 -0.35
C VAL A 255 -16.80 -6.79 1.14
N GLU A 256 -17.41 -7.84 1.71
CA GLU A 256 -17.63 -7.91 3.15
C GLU A 256 -16.30 -7.77 3.91
N LEU A 257 -16.34 -7.20 5.10
CA LEU A 257 -15.18 -7.11 5.98
C LEU A 257 -15.32 -8.10 7.13
N PRO A 258 -14.84 -9.33 7.00
CA PRO A 258 -14.85 -10.30 8.07
C PRO A 258 -13.69 -10.11 9.05
N THR A 259 -13.91 -10.62 10.26
CA THR A 259 -12.91 -10.87 11.30
C THR A 259 -13.12 -12.26 11.87
N SER A 260 -12.16 -12.79 12.66
CA SER A 260 -12.37 -14.02 13.41
C SER A 260 -12.91 -13.72 14.80
N ASP A 261 -13.77 -14.60 15.32
CA ASP A 261 -14.05 -14.71 16.75
C ASP A 261 -12.96 -15.53 17.47
N ASP A 262 -13.11 -15.72 18.79
CA ASP A 262 -12.12 -16.43 19.61
C ASP A 262 -12.05 -17.93 19.30
N ASP A 263 -13.09 -18.49 18.67
CA ASP A 263 -13.12 -19.87 18.14
C ASP A 263 -12.48 -19.98 16.75
N GLY A 264 -12.08 -18.86 16.14
CA GLY A 264 -11.53 -18.77 14.77
C GLY A 264 -12.58 -18.80 13.67
N ARG A 265 -13.89 -18.66 14.01
CA ARG A 265 -14.96 -18.58 13.02
C ARG A 265 -15.05 -17.17 12.43
N LEU A 266 -15.30 -17.07 11.15
CA LEU A 266 -15.49 -15.77 10.49
C LEU A 266 -16.84 -15.16 10.86
N ARG A 267 -16.83 -13.88 11.18
CA ARG A 267 -18.00 -13.02 11.38
C ARG A 267 -17.75 -11.65 10.77
N VAL A 268 -18.79 -10.90 10.49
CA VAL A 268 -18.66 -9.51 10.05
C VAL A 268 -17.98 -8.68 11.16
N ALA A 269 -16.99 -7.88 10.80
CA ALA A 269 -16.28 -7.02 11.74
C ALA A 269 -17.22 -5.95 12.31
N ASP A 270 -17.01 -5.58 13.57
CA ASP A 270 -17.83 -4.58 14.26
C ASP A 270 -17.32 -3.15 14.00
N THR A 271 -17.38 -2.72 12.74
CA THR A 271 -17.05 -1.36 12.31
C THR A 271 -18.20 -0.73 11.54
N ALA A 272 -18.29 0.60 11.54
CA ALA A 272 -19.33 1.31 10.78
C ALA A 272 -19.30 0.94 9.29
N SER A 273 -18.10 0.86 8.69
CA SER A 273 -17.93 0.51 7.29
C SER A 273 -18.21 -0.96 6.97
N ALA A 274 -18.09 -1.87 7.95
CA ALA A 274 -18.49 -3.26 7.79
C ALA A 274 -20.02 -3.39 7.78
N ARG A 275 -20.70 -2.68 8.71
CA ARG A 275 -22.17 -2.63 8.81
C ARG A 275 -22.82 -1.86 7.65
N SER A 276 -22.12 -0.86 7.09
CA SER A 276 -22.60 -0.03 5.96
C SER A 276 -21.53 0.03 4.86
N PRO A 277 -21.44 -0.98 4.00
CA PRO A 277 -20.40 -1.04 2.96
C PRO A 277 -20.42 0.17 2.04
N GLY A 278 -19.24 0.75 1.82
CA GLY A 278 -19.06 1.90 0.92
C GLY A 278 -19.23 3.27 1.56
N VAL A 279 -19.56 3.38 2.87
CA VAL A 279 -19.46 4.64 3.60
C VAL A 279 -18.01 4.94 3.97
N ARG A 280 -17.69 6.20 4.29
CA ARG A 280 -16.36 6.60 4.77
C ARG A 280 -15.88 5.71 5.90
N LEU A 281 -14.58 5.39 5.89
CA LEU A 281 -13.97 4.54 6.92
C LEU A 281 -13.76 5.30 8.24
N LYS A 282 -13.64 6.63 8.17
CA LYS A 282 -13.58 7.57 9.30
C LYS A 282 -14.53 8.72 9.07
N GLY A 283 -14.74 9.58 10.05
CA GLY A 283 -15.56 10.80 9.94
C GLY A 283 -15.00 11.84 8.94
N TYR A 284 -13.80 11.60 8.38
CA TYR A 284 -13.09 12.48 7.47
C TYR A 284 -12.30 11.70 6.40
N ASP A 285 -11.73 12.39 5.43
CA ASP A 285 -10.94 11.82 4.34
C ASP A 285 -9.54 11.44 4.83
N SER A 286 -9.44 10.30 5.52
CA SER A 286 -8.23 9.85 6.22
C SER A 286 -7.09 9.54 5.23
N GLY A 287 -5.99 10.31 5.33
CA GLY A 287 -4.76 10.06 4.56
C GLY A 287 -4.01 8.81 4.99
N ALA A 288 -4.30 8.30 6.19
CA ALA A 288 -3.66 7.11 6.72
C ALA A 288 -4.32 5.80 6.27
N GLY A 289 -5.63 5.82 5.93
CA GLY A 289 -6.30 4.56 5.66
C GLY A 289 -7.73 4.67 5.13
N GLY A 290 -8.14 5.82 4.57
CA GLY A 290 -9.53 6.10 4.24
C GLY A 290 -10.00 5.60 2.87
N LEU A 291 -9.12 5.12 1.99
CA LEU A 291 -9.49 4.81 0.61
C LEU A 291 -10.12 3.42 0.46
N TYR A 292 -11.07 3.39 -0.47
CA TYR A 292 -11.50 2.20 -1.20
C TYR A 292 -10.79 2.16 -2.55
N SER A 293 -10.55 0.96 -3.10
CA SER A 293 -10.03 0.77 -4.45
C SER A 293 -10.31 -0.63 -4.97
N THR A 294 -10.06 -0.86 -6.27
CA THR A 294 -9.97 -2.17 -6.90
C THR A 294 -8.51 -2.54 -7.16
N ALA A 295 -8.22 -3.81 -7.38
CA ALA A 295 -6.88 -4.27 -7.79
C ALA A 295 -6.44 -3.60 -9.10
N ALA A 296 -7.37 -3.44 -10.06
CA ALA A 296 -7.10 -2.81 -11.35
C ALA A 296 -6.76 -1.31 -11.22
N ASP A 297 -7.44 -0.58 -10.35
CA ASP A 297 -7.13 0.85 -10.13
C ASP A 297 -5.82 1.02 -9.38
N TYR A 298 -5.59 0.22 -8.33
CA TYR A 298 -4.34 0.30 -7.59
C TYR A 298 -3.13 -0.10 -8.44
N LEU A 299 -3.31 -1.03 -9.41
CA LEU A 299 -2.29 -1.35 -10.40
C LEU A 299 -1.88 -0.13 -11.23
N LYS A 300 -2.82 0.75 -11.61
CA LYS A 300 -2.50 1.98 -12.36
C LYS A 300 -1.61 2.91 -11.54
N PHE A 301 -1.89 3.06 -10.24
CA PHE A 301 -1.05 3.84 -9.33
C PHE A 301 0.33 3.20 -9.15
N ALA A 302 0.40 1.90 -8.89
CA ALA A 302 1.66 1.18 -8.71
C ALA A 302 2.51 1.19 -10.00
N ARG A 303 1.87 1.03 -11.17
CA ARG A 303 2.52 1.14 -12.49
C ARG A 303 3.09 2.55 -12.71
N MET A 304 2.35 3.61 -12.33
CA MET A 304 2.85 4.97 -12.42
C MET A 304 4.16 5.14 -11.66
N LEU A 305 4.26 4.56 -10.46
CA LEU A 305 5.53 4.57 -9.70
C LEU A 305 6.60 3.70 -10.38
N LEU A 306 6.26 2.50 -10.89
CA LEU A 306 7.19 1.64 -11.62
C LEU A 306 7.75 2.33 -12.87
N ASP A 307 6.90 3.09 -13.57
CA ASP A 307 7.23 3.82 -14.79
C ASP A 307 7.71 5.25 -14.51
N GLU A 308 8.41 5.43 -13.36
CA GLU A 308 9.13 6.66 -13.03
C GLU A 308 8.24 7.91 -13.01
N GLY A 309 7.02 7.76 -12.51
CA GLY A 309 6.03 8.82 -12.35
C GLY A 309 5.12 9.02 -13.55
N ARG A 310 5.22 8.18 -14.58
CA ARG A 310 4.39 8.26 -15.78
C ARG A 310 3.23 7.26 -15.74
N GLY A 311 2.02 7.74 -15.98
CA GLY A 311 0.83 6.90 -16.06
C GLY A 311 -0.22 7.49 -16.99
N ASN A 312 -0.94 6.63 -17.71
CA ASN A 312 -2.02 7.03 -18.63
C ASN A 312 -1.61 8.18 -19.60
N GLY A 313 -0.38 8.10 -20.14
CA GLY A 313 0.18 9.09 -21.06
C GLY A 313 0.58 10.44 -20.42
N ARG A 314 0.54 10.58 -19.09
CA ARG A 314 0.88 11.80 -18.35
C ARG A 314 2.05 11.57 -17.41
N GLN A 315 2.85 12.60 -17.16
CA GLN A 315 3.85 12.63 -16.10
C GLN A 315 3.21 13.24 -14.85
N LEU A 316 3.05 12.45 -13.79
CA LEU A 316 2.47 12.89 -12.53
C LEU A 316 3.55 13.32 -11.53
N LEU A 317 4.66 12.59 -11.51
CA LEU A 317 5.85 12.84 -10.70
C LEU A 317 7.10 12.71 -11.56
N SER A 318 8.15 13.43 -11.26
CA SER A 318 9.43 13.25 -11.95
C SER A 318 10.07 11.91 -11.56
N ARG A 319 10.92 11.39 -12.44
CA ARG A 319 11.71 10.19 -12.16
C ARG A 319 12.49 10.31 -10.84
N LYS A 320 13.10 11.48 -10.60
CA LYS A 320 13.91 11.72 -9.38
C LYS A 320 13.07 11.74 -8.10
N THR A 321 11.84 12.21 -8.16
CA THR A 321 10.91 12.15 -7.03
C THR A 321 10.52 10.71 -6.72
N VAL A 322 10.21 9.91 -7.73
CA VAL A 322 9.89 8.49 -7.53
C VAL A 322 11.10 7.72 -6.98
N GLU A 323 12.32 7.98 -7.51
CA GLU A 323 13.55 7.41 -6.97
C GLU A 323 13.73 7.75 -5.47
N LEU A 324 13.48 9.02 -5.09
CA LEU A 324 13.56 9.46 -3.70
C LEU A 324 12.49 8.80 -2.83
N MET A 325 11.25 8.69 -3.33
CA MET A 325 10.17 8.04 -2.59
C MET A 325 10.46 6.57 -2.28
N MET A 326 11.07 5.86 -3.22
CA MET A 326 11.34 4.43 -3.13
C MET A 326 12.75 4.10 -2.59
N ALA A 327 13.51 5.10 -2.16
CA ALA A 327 14.80 4.91 -1.50
C ALA A 327 14.63 4.75 0.02
N ASP A 328 15.49 3.96 0.67
CA ASP A 328 15.54 3.91 2.13
C ASP A 328 15.92 5.28 2.69
N GLN A 329 15.08 5.80 3.56
CA GLN A 329 15.27 7.09 4.23
C GLN A 329 15.84 6.93 5.64
N LEU A 330 15.67 5.77 6.27
CA LEU A 330 16.02 5.55 7.67
C LEU A 330 17.52 5.54 7.88
N GLY A 331 18.28 5.00 6.93
CA GLY A 331 19.73 5.04 6.93
C GLY A 331 20.33 6.45 6.81
N GLY A 332 19.54 7.44 6.35
CA GLY A 332 19.97 8.84 6.22
C GLY A 332 19.91 9.66 7.53
N PHE A 333 19.30 9.14 8.60
CA PHE A 333 19.33 9.80 9.91
C PHE A 333 20.68 9.60 10.62
N ALA A 334 21.01 10.48 11.54
CA ALA A 334 22.24 10.41 12.32
C ALA A 334 21.94 10.43 13.84
N PRO A 335 22.03 9.31 14.54
CA PRO A 335 22.34 7.96 14.02
C PRO A 335 21.24 7.40 13.08
N ALA A 336 21.57 6.39 12.28
CA ALA A 336 20.58 5.67 11.46
C ALA A 336 19.46 5.09 12.35
N VAL A 337 18.23 5.20 11.89
CA VAL A 337 17.05 4.70 12.61
C VAL A 337 16.74 3.28 12.14
N PRO A 338 16.70 2.27 13.03
CA PRO A 338 16.28 0.92 12.66
C PRO A 338 14.84 0.87 12.18
N SER A 339 14.55 0.05 11.17
CA SER A 339 13.18 -0.26 10.72
C SER A 339 12.52 -1.35 11.57
N GLN A 340 11.31 -1.77 11.18
CA GLN A 340 10.54 -2.80 11.89
C GLN A 340 11.11 -4.22 11.76
N GLY A 341 11.96 -4.51 10.77
CA GLY A 341 12.46 -5.86 10.53
C GLY A 341 13.80 -5.91 9.82
N PRO A 342 14.49 -7.05 9.92
CA PRO A 342 15.77 -7.24 9.26
C PRO A 342 15.62 -7.17 7.73
N GLY A 343 16.58 -6.51 7.07
CA GLY A 343 16.61 -6.38 5.61
C GLY A 343 15.54 -5.46 5.02
N GLU A 344 14.82 -4.71 5.87
CA GLU A 344 13.87 -3.68 5.45
C GLU A 344 14.30 -2.31 5.95
N GLY A 345 14.18 -1.30 5.10
CA GLY A 345 14.17 0.11 5.43
C GLY A 345 12.78 0.70 5.18
N PHE A 346 12.67 2.02 5.21
CA PHE A 346 11.42 2.72 4.92
C PHE A 346 11.67 3.90 4.00
N GLY A 347 10.90 3.97 2.93
CA GLY A 347 10.88 5.07 1.98
C GLY A 347 9.87 6.16 2.40
N LEU A 348 9.39 6.93 1.45
CA LEU A 348 8.33 7.91 1.71
C LEU A 348 6.97 7.23 1.51
N GLY A 349 6.46 6.60 2.58
CA GLY A 349 5.13 5.98 2.63
C GLY A 349 5.06 4.46 2.39
N GLY A 350 6.17 3.75 2.35
CA GLY A 350 6.21 2.29 2.22
C GLY A 350 7.57 1.70 2.60
N TYR A 351 7.63 0.38 2.82
CA TYR A 351 8.89 -0.32 3.05
C TYR A 351 9.78 -0.30 1.81
N VAL A 352 11.08 -0.40 2.05
CA VAL A 352 12.10 -0.61 1.01
C VAL A 352 12.93 -1.82 1.41
N VAL A 353 13.12 -2.79 0.52
CA VAL A 353 14.02 -3.91 0.77
C VAL A 353 15.46 -3.45 0.65
N THR A 354 16.22 -3.57 1.73
CA THR A 354 17.65 -3.23 1.81
C THR A 354 18.53 -4.46 1.69
N ASP A 355 18.05 -5.62 2.20
CA ASP A 355 18.73 -6.90 2.13
C ASP A 355 17.71 -8.06 2.06
N PRO A 356 17.51 -8.69 0.89
CA PRO A 356 16.58 -9.82 0.74
C PRO A 356 16.97 -11.05 1.57
N VAL A 357 18.28 -11.26 1.82
CA VAL A 357 18.76 -12.39 2.60
C VAL A 357 18.39 -12.23 4.06
N ALA A 358 18.68 -11.08 4.64
CA ALA A 358 18.29 -10.75 6.01
C ALA A 358 16.76 -10.75 6.18
N ARG A 359 16.01 -10.28 5.14
CA ARG A 359 14.54 -10.31 5.12
C ARG A 359 13.96 -11.73 5.06
N GLY A 360 14.69 -12.70 4.52
CA GLY A 360 14.26 -14.11 4.37
C GLY A 360 13.12 -14.30 3.35
N ARG A 361 13.04 -13.46 2.31
CA ARG A 361 12.02 -13.52 1.25
C ARG A 361 12.64 -13.27 -0.11
N LEU A 362 12.05 -13.87 -1.16
CA LEU A 362 12.42 -13.54 -2.54
C LEU A 362 12.09 -12.08 -2.85
N GLY A 363 12.92 -11.45 -3.65
CA GLY A 363 12.79 -10.04 -4.05
C GLY A 363 14.14 -9.40 -4.35
N SER A 364 14.11 -8.14 -4.74
CA SER A 364 15.30 -7.37 -5.08
C SER A 364 15.55 -6.26 -4.06
N VAL A 365 16.81 -5.87 -3.88
CA VAL A 365 17.15 -4.61 -3.20
C VAL A 365 16.48 -3.45 -3.93
N GLY A 366 15.83 -2.55 -3.17
CA GLY A 366 15.03 -1.44 -3.71
C GLY A 366 13.58 -1.79 -4.02
N GLN A 367 13.13 -3.04 -3.79
CA GLN A 367 11.71 -3.39 -3.85
C GLN A 367 10.93 -2.52 -2.85
N PHE A 368 9.86 -1.89 -3.32
CA PHE A 368 9.00 -1.00 -2.54
C PHE A 368 7.60 -1.57 -2.44
N GLY A 369 6.92 -1.36 -1.33
CA GLY A 369 5.54 -1.80 -1.18
C GLY A 369 4.94 -1.44 0.17
N TRP A 370 3.66 -1.83 0.35
CA TRP A 370 2.97 -1.71 1.64
C TRP A 370 1.79 -2.68 1.73
N SER A 371 1.09 -2.62 2.86
CA SER A 371 -0.09 -3.44 3.11
C SER A 371 -1.20 -2.62 3.79
N GLY A 372 -2.42 -3.10 3.69
CA GLY A 372 -3.57 -2.59 4.43
C GLY A 372 -3.98 -3.50 5.58
N ALA A 373 -4.52 -2.93 6.65
CA ALA A 373 -4.94 -3.65 7.86
C ALA A 373 -5.91 -4.80 7.58
N ALA A 374 -6.72 -4.71 6.51
CA ALA A 374 -7.65 -5.75 6.12
C ALA A 374 -7.08 -6.72 5.08
N SER A 375 -5.80 -7.04 5.16
CA SER A 375 -5.13 -8.07 4.34
C SER A 375 -5.08 -7.74 2.85
N THR A 376 -4.80 -6.48 2.52
CA THR A 376 -4.46 -6.04 1.17
C THR A 376 -2.96 -5.77 1.07
N TYR A 377 -2.35 -6.09 -0.06
CA TYR A 377 -0.89 -6.06 -0.24
C TYR A 377 -0.52 -5.60 -1.63
N PHE A 378 0.56 -4.82 -1.75
CA PHE A 378 1.20 -4.55 -3.05
C PHE A 378 2.71 -4.48 -2.91
N THR A 379 3.38 -4.76 -4.00
CA THR A 379 4.82 -4.52 -4.16
C THR A 379 5.16 -4.07 -5.58
N ILE A 380 6.22 -3.27 -5.66
CA ILE A 380 6.84 -2.81 -6.90
C ILE A 380 8.31 -3.22 -6.85
N ASP A 381 8.77 -3.97 -7.84
CA ASP A 381 10.17 -4.30 -8.01
C ASP A 381 10.67 -3.70 -9.34
N ARG A 382 11.46 -2.63 -9.23
CA ARG A 382 11.98 -1.91 -10.41
C ARG A 382 13.01 -2.74 -11.17
N ARG A 383 13.75 -3.62 -10.48
CA ARG A 383 14.77 -4.46 -11.09
C ARG A 383 14.12 -5.52 -11.99
N GLU A 384 13.05 -6.13 -11.53
CA GLU A 384 12.28 -7.11 -12.27
C GLU A 384 11.20 -6.48 -13.18
N ARG A 385 10.99 -5.16 -13.14
CA ARG A 385 9.87 -4.50 -13.81
C ARG A 385 8.53 -5.15 -13.44
N LEU A 386 8.33 -5.37 -12.14
CA LEU A 386 7.23 -6.13 -11.55
C LEU A 386 6.34 -5.25 -10.67
N VAL A 387 5.03 -5.41 -10.81
CA VAL A 387 4.03 -5.04 -9.81
C VAL A 387 3.25 -6.29 -9.44
N ALA A 388 3.10 -6.57 -8.15
CA ALA A 388 2.23 -7.63 -7.66
C ALA A 388 1.28 -7.09 -6.59
N ILE A 389 -0.01 -7.36 -6.75
CA ILE A 389 -1.10 -6.93 -5.86
C ILE A 389 -1.89 -8.15 -5.45
N LEU A 390 -2.19 -8.26 -4.16
CA LEU A 390 -3.10 -9.24 -3.59
C LEU A 390 -4.10 -8.51 -2.71
N MET A 391 -5.37 -8.61 -3.02
CA MET A 391 -6.46 -8.05 -2.24
C MET A 391 -7.33 -9.14 -1.66
N LEU A 392 -7.25 -9.29 -0.36
CA LEU A 392 -8.20 -10.00 0.46
C LEU A 392 -8.94 -8.96 1.31
N GLN A 393 -9.97 -9.38 2.01
CA GLN A 393 -10.67 -8.50 2.93
C GLN A 393 -10.89 -9.28 4.23
N TYR A 394 -9.97 -9.12 5.17
CA TYR A 394 -10.02 -9.75 6.47
C TYR A 394 -9.30 -8.86 7.49
N LEU A 395 -10.01 -8.46 8.52
CA LEU A 395 -9.45 -7.64 9.60
C LEU A 395 -9.07 -8.55 10.78
N PRO A 396 -7.78 -8.73 11.08
CA PRO A 396 -7.36 -9.49 12.25
C PRO A 396 -7.93 -8.84 13.53
N GLY A 397 -8.59 -9.61 14.38
CA GLY A 397 -9.26 -9.07 15.56
C GLY A 397 -9.44 -10.07 16.70
N SER A 398 -8.87 -11.28 16.59
CA SER A 398 -8.94 -12.31 17.62
C SER A 398 -7.55 -12.83 17.97
N GLU A 399 -7.46 -13.64 19.02
CA GLU A 399 -6.23 -14.37 19.40
C GLU A 399 -5.83 -15.44 18.36
N ARG A 400 -6.75 -15.80 17.44
CA ARG A 400 -6.53 -16.79 16.37
C ARG A 400 -6.78 -16.19 14.98
N PRO A 401 -5.98 -15.21 14.57
CA PRO A 401 -6.14 -14.62 13.24
C PRO A 401 -5.73 -15.61 12.14
N LEU A 402 -6.32 -15.43 10.95
CA LEU A 402 -5.84 -16.11 9.76
C LEU A 402 -4.39 -15.67 9.46
N ALA A 403 -3.52 -16.63 9.16
CA ALA A 403 -2.13 -16.33 8.83
C ALA A 403 -2.01 -15.50 7.55
N SER A 404 -1.15 -14.47 7.57
CA SER A 404 -0.92 -13.63 6.39
C SER A 404 -0.38 -14.46 5.21
N PRO A 405 -1.00 -14.41 4.04
CA PRO A 405 -0.57 -15.14 2.86
C PRO A 405 0.55 -14.42 2.09
N SER A 406 0.90 -13.18 2.46
CA SER A 406 1.72 -12.29 1.63
C SER A 406 3.10 -12.84 1.28
N THR A 407 3.81 -13.43 2.26
CA THR A 407 5.15 -13.99 2.02
C THR A 407 5.10 -15.11 0.98
N ARG A 408 4.15 -16.05 1.12
CA ARG A 408 4.00 -17.17 0.18
C ARG A 408 3.53 -16.68 -1.19
N PHE A 409 2.61 -15.70 -1.22
CA PHE A 409 2.17 -15.06 -2.45
C PHE A 409 3.35 -14.49 -3.23
N TYR A 410 4.17 -13.63 -2.61
CA TYR A 410 5.32 -13.03 -3.28
C TYR A 410 6.35 -14.06 -3.72
N ASN A 411 6.65 -15.07 -2.90
CA ASN A 411 7.59 -16.13 -3.29
C ASN A 411 7.10 -16.90 -4.52
N LEU A 412 5.79 -17.17 -4.62
CA LEU A 412 5.20 -17.83 -5.79
C LEU A 412 5.18 -16.92 -7.03
N VAL A 413 4.98 -15.61 -6.85
CA VAL A 413 5.12 -14.63 -7.93
C VAL A 413 6.55 -14.65 -8.49
N TYR A 414 7.57 -14.52 -7.63
CA TYR A 414 8.97 -14.54 -8.07
C TYR A 414 9.37 -15.89 -8.69
N GLN A 415 8.86 -17.01 -8.17
CA GLN A 415 9.10 -18.34 -8.75
C GLN A 415 8.55 -18.47 -10.17
N ALA A 416 7.46 -17.77 -10.49
CA ALA A 416 6.80 -17.82 -11.80
C ALA A 416 7.47 -16.90 -12.85
N LEU A 417 8.36 -16.00 -12.43
CA LEU A 417 9.10 -15.14 -13.37
C LEU A 417 10.07 -15.98 -14.23
N PRO A 418 10.33 -15.56 -15.48
CA PRO A 418 11.24 -16.27 -16.39
C PRO A 418 12.69 -16.25 -15.93
#